data_8c9bc302218a903ac19e23ef64a5e67e
#
_entry.id   8c9bc302218a903ac19e23ef64a5e67e
#
_cell.length_a   1.000
_cell.length_b   1.000
_cell.length_c   1.000
_cell.angle_alpha   90.00
_cell.angle_beta   90.00
_cell.angle_gamma   90.00
#
_symmetry.space_group_name_H-M   'P 1'
#
loop_
_entity.id
_entity.type
_entity.pdbx_description
1 polymer ?
#
loop_
_entity_poly.entity_id
_entity_poly.type
_entity_poly.pdbx_seq_one_letter_code
_entity_poly.pdbx_strand_id
1 'polypeptide(L)'
;MAVALALSACAAPKANPNLTLEATGQVMSAAETAERYDVNGNWWEIYQSPQLNALMEQALANNVDLKQAAISVNKALYQANILGADLVPSFSGSLGANASKNLKTGSHGNTFSSQLGLSYELDLWRKLSATADAQVWEYQATHEDMANTRLTLINNVADAYFNIAYLNEAIELAQKSLKQYQEINRIANAKFRYGRADSSQPTQAKQSLLSAENSLLSLQNNLDTQKQVLRNLLNLRPSENMAADPAQFRLLPVKGVNLDVPITVLANRPDLRAAEYRLQASQQSVNAQKRSWYPSITLGASLSTSSDKAK
;
A
#
# COMPACT_ATOMS: atom_id res chain seq x y z
N MET A 1 -7.29 18.35 -52.48
CA MET A 1 -7.37 16.88 -52.41
C MET A 1 -6.18 16.20 -51.70
N ALA A 2 -4.99 16.78 -51.61
CA ALA A 2 -3.82 16.20 -50.95
C ALA A 2 -3.86 16.19 -49.41
N VAL A 3 -4.61 17.10 -48.76
CA VAL A 3 -4.72 17.22 -47.28
C VAL A 3 -5.64 16.14 -46.69
N ALA A 4 -6.64 15.67 -47.46
CA ALA A 4 -7.57 14.65 -46.95
C ALA A 4 -6.95 13.23 -46.95
N LEU A 5 -5.93 12.95 -47.74
CA LEU A 5 -5.23 11.67 -47.79
C LEU A 5 -4.17 11.50 -46.68
N ALA A 6 -3.65 12.61 -46.14
CA ALA A 6 -2.69 12.56 -45.03
C ALA A 6 -3.36 12.25 -43.64
N LEU A 7 -4.66 12.58 -43.50
CA LEU A 7 -5.41 12.33 -42.27
C LEU A 7 -5.83 10.86 -42.08
N SER A 8 -5.90 10.07 -43.16
CA SER A 8 -6.27 8.65 -43.08
C SER A 8 -5.11 7.73 -42.66
N ALA A 9 -3.85 8.20 -42.75
CA ALA A 9 -2.66 7.40 -42.39
C ALA A 9 -2.34 7.40 -40.87
N CYS A 10 -3.02 8.23 -40.09
CA CYS A 10 -2.79 8.37 -38.65
C CYS A 10 -3.88 7.73 -37.77
N ALA A 11 -4.57 6.69 -38.30
CA ALA A 11 -5.49 5.93 -37.47
C ALA A 11 -4.68 5.22 -36.34
N ALA A 12 -4.84 5.67 -35.11
CA ALA A 12 -4.24 4.98 -33.96
C ALA A 12 -4.69 3.51 -33.97
N PRO A 13 -3.80 2.54 -33.78
CA PRO A 13 -4.21 1.15 -33.64
C PRO A 13 -5.26 1.08 -32.52
N LYS A 14 -6.38 0.40 -32.82
CA LYS A 14 -7.42 0.15 -31.81
C LYS A 14 -6.77 -0.59 -30.65
N ALA A 15 -7.11 -0.18 -29.42
CA ALA A 15 -6.76 -0.92 -28.23
C ALA A 15 -7.10 -2.40 -28.44
N ASN A 16 -6.17 -3.29 -28.13
CA ASN A 16 -6.47 -4.72 -28.16
C ASN A 16 -7.37 -5.02 -26.94
N PRO A 17 -8.67 -5.31 -27.10
CA PRO A 17 -9.58 -5.57 -25.99
C PRO A 17 -9.23 -6.84 -25.21
N ASN A 18 -8.29 -7.66 -25.73
CA ASN A 18 -7.87 -8.93 -25.13
C ASN A 18 -6.73 -8.80 -24.10
N LEU A 19 -6.38 -7.57 -23.68
CA LEU A 19 -5.34 -7.34 -22.66
C LEU A 19 -5.91 -7.17 -21.24
N THR A 20 -7.21 -7.34 -21.03
CA THR A 20 -7.82 -7.30 -19.69
C THR A 20 -7.96 -8.70 -19.11
N LEU A 21 -7.80 -8.84 -17.78
CA LEU A 21 -8.08 -10.11 -17.10
C LEU A 21 -9.54 -10.58 -17.31
N GLU A 22 -10.46 -9.64 -17.47
CA GLU A 22 -11.87 -9.91 -17.79
C GLU A 22 -12.04 -10.51 -19.20
N ALA A 23 -11.17 -10.18 -20.15
CA ALA A 23 -11.22 -10.73 -21.53
C ALA A 23 -10.79 -12.21 -21.61
N THR A 24 -10.19 -12.77 -20.58
CA THR A 24 -9.91 -14.21 -20.48
C THR A 24 -11.16 -15.05 -20.22
N GLY A 25 -12.33 -14.42 -20.10
CA GLY A 25 -13.65 -15.03 -20.30
C GLY A 25 -14.25 -15.78 -19.12
N GLN A 26 -13.61 -15.81 -17.95
CA GLN A 26 -14.15 -16.50 -16.77
C GLN A 26 -13.64 -15.89 -15.45
N VAL A 27 -13.76 -14.57 -15.30
CA VAL A 27 -13.50 -13.95 -14.00
C VAL A 27 -14.73 -14.13 -13.11
N MET A 28 -14.56 -14.85 -12.02
CA MET A 28 -15.58 -14.88 -10.96
C MET A 28 -15.60 -13.53 -10.23
N SER A 29 -16.78 -13.00 -9.96
CA SER A 29 -16.90 -11.81 -9.14
C SER A 29 -16.33 -12.04 -7.73
N ALA A 30 -15.93 -10.97 -7.04
CA ALA A 30 -15.44 -11.07 -5.66
C ALA A 30 -16.49 -11.67 -4.72
N ALA A 31 -17.77 -11.37 -4.97
CA ALA A 31 -18.91 -11.93 -4.21
C ALA A 31 -19.06 -13.43 -4.43
N GLU A 32 -19.05 -13.90 -5.69
CA GLU A 32 -19.10 -15.33 -6.02
C GLU A 32 -17.88 -16.09 -5.50
N THR A 33 -16.71 -15.47 -5.54
CA THR A 33 -15.48 -16.04 -4.98
C THR A 33 -15.59 -16.20 -3.47
N ALA A 34 -16.08 -15.17 -2.78
CA ALA A 34 -16.28 -15.21 -1.33
C ALA A 34 -17.28 -16.30 -0.92
N GLU A 35 -18.40 -16.39 -1.62
CA GLU A 35 -19.45 -17.38 -1.32
C GLU A 35 -19.00 -18.84 -1.62
N ARG A 36 -18.33 -19.05 -2.75
CA ARG A 36 -17.98 -20.41 -3.21
C ARG A 36 -16.75 -20.98 -2.54
N TYR A 37 -15.78 -20.14 -2.16
CA TYR A 37 -14.50 -20.58 -1.59
C TYR A 37 -14.31 -20.15 -0.14
N ASP A 38 -15.36 -19.59 0.47
CA ASP A 38 -15.32 -19.05 1.85
C ASP A 38 -14.16 -18.02 2.06
N VAL A 39 -13.87 -17.26 1.00
CA VAL A 39 -12.85 -16.21 1.03
C VAL A 39 -13.45 -14.94 1.58
N ASN A 40 -13.36 -14.78 2.89
CA ASN A 40 -13.82 -13.57 3.57
C ASN A 40 -12.68 -12.55 3.69
N GLY A 41 -13.00 -11.27 3.51
CA GLY A 41 -12.04 -10.18 3.76
C GLY A 41 -11.52 -10.11 5.20
N ASN A 42 -12.19 -10.78 6.13
CA ASN A 42 -11.82 -10.95 7.54
C ASN A 42 -11.55 -12.44 7.86
N TRP A 43 -10.77 -13.10 7.03
CA TRP A 43 -10.50 -14.55 7.10
C TRP A 43 -10.01 -15.04 8.48
N TRP A 44 -9.37 -14.17 9.28
CA TRP A 44 -8.89 -14.53 10.63
C TRP A 44 -10.03 -14.80 11.63
N GLU A 45 -11.24 -14.33 11.37
CA GLU A 45 -12.41 -14.58 12.24
C GLU A 45 -12.78 -16.06 12.32
N ILE A 46 -12.37 -16.88 11.33
CA ILE A 46 -12.54 -18.33 11.34
C ILE A 46 -11.91 -18.99 12.57
N TYR A 47 -10.86 -18.37 13.13
CA TYR A 47 -10.18 -18.88 14.33
C TYR A 47 -10.94 -18.60 15.62
N GLN A 48 -11.97 -17.75 15.59
CA GLN A 48 -12.81 -17.39 16.75
C GLN A 48 -11.98 -16.96 17.97
N SER A 49 -10.85 -16.28 17.73
CA SER A 49 -9.96 -15.79 18.77
C SER A 49 -10.26 -14.31 19.07
N PRO A 50 -10.82 -13.98 20.25
CA PRO A 50 -11.05 -12.59 20.62
C PRO A 50 -9.75 -11.76 20.67
N GLN A 51 -8.63 -12.40 21.02
CA GLN A 51 -7.32 -11.77 21.08
C GLN A 51 -6.82 -11.38 19.68
N LEU A 52 -6.91 -12.31 18.72
CA LEU A 52 -6.53 -12.04 17.34
C LEU A 52 -7.43 -10.97 16.72
N ASN A 53 -8.73 -11.02 16.96
CA ASN A 53 -9.68 -10.02 16.47
C ASN A 53 -9.35 -8.62 17.01
N ALA A 54 -9.10 -8.48 18.31
CA ALA A 54 -8.75 -7.21 18.93
C ALA A 54 -7.44 -6.61 18.37
N LEU A 55 -6.44 -7.45 18.09
CA LEU A 55 -5.20 -7.02 17.45
C LEU A 55 -5.41 -6.56 16.01
N MET A 56 -6.25 -7.27 15.24
CA MET A 56 -6.57 -6.88 13.87
C MET A 56 -7.30 -5.54 13.83
N GLU A 57 -8.29 -5.33 14.70
CA GLU A 57 -9.00 -4.05 14.82
C GLU A 57 -8.03 -2.92 15.17
N GLN A 58 -7.16 -3.14 16.16
CA GLN A 58 -6.16 -2.14 16.57
C GLN A 58 -5.17 -1.82 15.44
N ALA A 59 -4.71 -2.83 14.69
CA ALA A 59 -3.80 -2.65 13.55
C ALA A 59 -4.48 -1.85 12.43
N LEU A 60 -5.68 -2.25 12.02
CA LEU A 60 -6.41 -1.59 10.93
C LEU A 60 -6.76 -0.13 11.27
N ALA A 61 -7.00 0.19 12.54
CA ALA A 61 -7.29 1.55 12.97
C ALA A 61 -6.03 2.44 13.05
N ASN A 62 -4.88 1.88 13.41
CA ASN A 62 -3.72 2.68 13.83
C ASN A 62 -2.53 2.61 12.87
N ASN A 63 -2.41 1.58 12.03
CA ASN A 63 -1.23 1.37 11.20
C ASN A 63 -0.93 2.57 10.29
N VAL A 64 0.36 2.96 10.25
CA VAL A 64 0.82 4.15 9.51
C VAL A 64 0.82 3.90 8.01
N ASP A 65 1.22 2.71 7.56
CA ASP A 65 1.31 2.40 6.13
C ASP A 65 -0.07 2.41 5.49
N LEU A 66 -1.08 1.89 6.20
CA LEU A 66 -2.47 1.91 5.74
C LEU A 66 -3.02 3.35 5.67
N LYS A 67 -2.70 4.21 6.64
CA LYS A 67 -3.05 5.63 6.60
C LYS A 67 -2.35 6.36 5.45
N GLN A 68 -1.08 6.06 5.20
CA GLN A 68 -0.33 6.62 4.08
C GLN A 68 -0.91 6.16 2.73
N ALA A 69 -1.31 4.89 2.61
CA ALA A 69 -1.98 4.38 1.43
C ALA A 69 -3.31 5.14 1.17
N ALA A 70 -4.11 5.38 2.21
CA ALA A 70 -5.35 6.18 2.11
C ALA A 70 -5.09 7.62 1.65
N ILE A 71 -4.02 8.27 2.14
CA ILE A 71 -3.60 9.59 1.68
C ILE A 71 -3.19 9.54 0.21
N SER A 72 -2.50 8.49 -0.22
CA SER A 72 -2.08 8.29 -1.62
C SER A 72 -3.29 8.15 -2.55
N VAL A 73 -4.34 7.45 -2.13
CA VAL A 73 -5.63 7.36 -2.86
C VAL A 73 -6.25 8.74 -3.02
N ASN A 74 -6.35 9.53 -1.94
CA ASN A 74 -6.88 10.89 -2.02
C ASN A 74 -6.04 11.78 -2.95
N LYS A 75 -4.72 11.68 -2.89
CA LYS A 75 -3.81 12.40 -3.79
C LYS A 75 -4.08 12.02 -5.26
N ALA A 76 -4.21 10.74 -5.57
CA ALA A 76 -4.51 10.28 -6.91
C ALA A 76 -5.88 10.78 -7.40
N LEU A 77 -6.90 10.80 -6.52
CA LEU A 77 -8.21 11.36 -6.82
C LEU A 77 -8.13 12.85 -7.15
N TYR A 78 -7.40 13.64 -6.35
CA TYR A 78 -7.23 15.06 -6.64
C TYR A 78 -6.47 15.29 -7.96
N GLN A 79 -5.48 14.48 -8.28
CA GLN A 79 -4.76 14.55 -9.56
C GLN A 79 -5.70 14.26 -10.74
N ALA A 80 -6.55 13.24 -10.63
CA ALA A 80 -7.57 12.95 -11.64
C ALA A 80 -8.55 14.12 -11.82
N ASN A 81 -8.99 14.73 -10.72
CA ASN A 81 -9.88 15.89 -10.76
C ASN A 81 -9.21 17.13 -11.39
N ILE A 82 -7.92 17.37 -11.11
CA ILE A 82 -7.16 18.49 -11.70
C ILE A 82 -7.09 18.34 -13.22
N LEU A 83 -6.74 17.15 -13.73
CA LEU A 83 -6.70 16.92 -15.18
C LEU A 83 -8.09 16.86 -15.81
N GLY A 84 -9.11 16.45 -15.08
CA GLY A 84 -10.51 16.57 -15.49
C GLY A 84 -10.98 18.03 -15.62
N ALA A 85 -10.40 18.96 -14.85
CA ALA A 85 -10.71 20.38 -14.94
C ALA A 85 -10.21 21.03 -16.24
N ASP A 86 -9.24 20.44 -16.93
CA ASP A 86 -8.79 20.92 -18.25
C ASP A 86 -9.83 20.70 -19.35
N LEU A 87 -10.87 19.91 -19.10
CA LEU A 87 -12.00 19.65 -20.02
C LEU A 87 -13.07 20.76 -19.95
N VAL A 88 -12.97 21.72 -19.04
CA VAL A 88 -13.91 22.82 -18.89
C VAL A 88 -13.20 24.16 -19.06
N PRO A 89 -13.93 25.23 -19.43
CA PRO A 89 -13.32 26.55 -19.57
C PRO A 89 -12.67 27.05 -18.29
N SER A 90 -11.45 27.58 -18.40
CA SER A 90 -10.73 28.21 -17.31
C SER A 90 -10.96 29.70 -17.26
N PHE A 91 -11.16 30.25 -16.06
CA PHE A 91 -11.32 31.68 -15.82
C PHE A 91 -10.10 32.18 -15.02
N SER A 92 -9.57 33.31 -15.45
CA SER A 92 -8.48 33.97 -14.77
C SER A 92 -8.78 35.43 -14.50
N GLY A 93 -8.38 35.93 -13.35
CA GLY A 93 -8.45 37.33 -13.01
C GLY A 93 -7.10 37.84 -12.50
N SER A 94 -6.62 38.95 -12.99
CA SER A 94 -5.41 39.58 -12.50
C SER A 94 -5.59 41.07 -12.25
N LEU A 95 -4.99 41.55 -11.18
CA LEU A 95 -4.88 42.97 -10.85
C LEU A 95 -3.37 43.29 -10.76
N GLY A 96 -2.96 44.34 -11.46
CA GLY A 96 -1.57 44.78 -11.45
C GLY A 96 -1.47 46.25 -11.09
N ALA A 97 -0.47 46.64 -10.32
CA ALA A 97 -0.08 48.00 -10.09
C ALA A 97 1.43 48.09 -10.35
N ASN A 98 1.83 49.01 -11.22
CA ASN A 98 3.24 49.25 -11.53
C ASN A 98 3.56 50.71 -11.32
N ALA A 99 4.62 51.01 -10.58
CA ALA A 99 5.17 52.33 -10.40
C ALA A 99 6.57 52.37 -11.03
N SER A 100 6.79 53.31 -11.93
CA SER A 100 8.09 53.50 -12.60
C SER A 100 8.61 54.92 -12.43
N LYS A 101 9.92 55.06 -12.30
CA LYS A 101 10.61 56.33 -12.28
C LYS A 101 11.77 56.30 -13.29
N ASN A 102 11.71 57.21 -14.23
CA ASN A 102 12.83 57.38 -15.15
C ASN A 102 13.93 58.25 -14.47
N LEU A 103 15.06 57.63 -14.17
CA LEU A 103 16.17 58.31 -13.46
C LEU A 103 16.89 59.39 -14.27
N LYS A 104 16.73 59.38 -15.61
CA LYS A 104 17.35 60.40 -16.47
C LYS A 104 16.49 61.64 -16.64
N THR A 105 15.18 61.46 -16.73
CA THR A 105 14.21 62.53 -16.98
C THR A 105 13.44 62.97 -15.74
N GLY A 106 13.51 62.17 -14.64
CA GLY A 106 12.78 62.42 -13.41
C GLY A 106 11.26 62.14 -13.50
N SER A 107 10.79 61.67 -14.66
CA SER A 107 9.34 61.38 -14.84
C SER A 107 8.89 60.16 -14.05
N HIS A 108 7.72 60.22 -13.48
CA HIS A 108 7.05 59.16 -12.76
C HIS A 108 5.84 58.69 -13.54
N GLY A 109 5.66 57.34 -13.62
CA GLY A 109 4.46 56.74 -14.20
C GLY A 109 3.89 55.70 -13.24
N ASN A 110 2.60 55.75 -13.01
CA ASN A 110 1.85 54.72 -12.26
C ASN A 110 0.80 54.13 -13.19
N THR A 111 0.85 52.83 -13.39
CA THR A 111 -0.09 52.10 -14.21
C THR A 111 -0.85 51.12 -13.34
N PHE A 112 -2.16 51.18 -13.37
CA PHE A 112 -3.07 50.21 -12.78
C PHE A 112 -3.71 49.41 -13.91
N SER A 113 -3.69 48.08 -13.81
CA SER A 113 -4.33 47.21 -14.78
C SER A 113 -5.20 46.17 -14.11
N SER A 114 -6.31 45.85 -14.73
CA SER A 114 -7.12 44.71 -14.39
C SER A 114 -7.43 43.91 -15.66
N GLN A 115 -7.40 42.59 -15.54
CA GLN A 115 -7.68 41.72 -16.65
C GLN A 115 -8.52 40.52 -16.17
N LEU A 116 -9.57 40.23 -16.92
CA LEU A 116 -10.32 38.98 -16.82
C LEU A 116 -10.09 38.21 -18.10
N GLY A 117 -9.79 36.92 -17.97
CA GLY A 117 -9.53 36.01 -19.08
C GLY A 117 -10.40 34.77 -19.00
N LEU A 118 -10.85 34.32 -20.16
CA LEU A 118 -11.48 33.00 -20.37
C LEU A 118 -10.63 32.26 -21.38
N SER A 119 -10.31 31.00 -21.11
CA SER A 119 -9.62 30.13 -22.03
C SER A 119 -10.22 28.73 -22.00
N TYR A 120 -10.44 28.18 -23.18
CA TYR A 120 -10.99 26.83 -23.34
C TYR A 120 -10.32 26.13 -24.54
N GLU A 121 -9.59 25.03 -24.30
CA GLU A 121 -9.07 24.15 -25.34
C GLU A 121 -10.17 23.16 -25.76
N LEU A 122 -10.52 23.16 -27.04
CA LEU A 122 -11.50 22.23 -27.59
C LEU A 122 -10.86 20.84 -27.73
N ASP A 123 -11.37 19.86 -27.00
CA ASP A 123 -10.85 18.47 -27.04
C ASP A 123 -11.39 17.66 -28.24
N LEU A 124 -11.26 18.22 -29.45
CA LEU A 124 -11.77 17.63 -30.68
C LEU A 124 -11.18 16.25 -30.99
N TRP A 125 -9.95 16.06 -30.59
CA TRP A 125 -9.19 14.84 -30.83
C TRP A 125 -9.17 13.93 -29.60
N ARG A 126 -9.84 14.31 -28.53
CA ARG A 126 -9.88 13.59 -27.24
C ARG A 126 -8.48 13.40 -26.62
N LYS A 127 -7.57 14.36 -26.81
CA LYS A 127 -6.24 14.36 -26.17
C LYS A 127 -6.37 14.60 -24.67
N LEU A 128 -7.12 15.65 -24.29
CA LEU A 128 -7.35 16.00 -22.89
C LEU A 128 -8.17 14.94 -22.18
N SER A 129 -9.23 14.43 -22.81
CA SER A 129 -10.00 13.30 -22.28
C SER A 129 -9.14 12.07 -22.03
N ALA A 130 -8.26 11.69 -22.98
CA ALA A 130 -7.39 10.54 -22.77
C ALA A 130 -6.37 10.76 -21.64
N THR A 131 -5.90 12.00 -21.45
CA THR A 131 -5.02 12.34 -20.32
C THR A 131 -5.75 12.25 -18.99
N ALA A 132 -6.97 12.75 -18.92
CA ALA A 132 -7.83 12.64 -17.74
C ALA A 132 -8.17 11.17 -17.42
N ASP A 133 -8.57 10.39 -18.45
CA ASP A 133 -8.88 8.98 -18.33
C ASP A 133 -7.67 8.18 -17.77
N ALA A 134 -6.45 8.50 -18.23
CA ALA A 134 -5.24 7.86 -17.69
C ALA A 134 -5.09 8.07 -16.18
N GLN A 135 -5.41 9.26 -15.67
CA GLN A 135 -5.35 9.53 -14.23
C GLN A 135 -6.49 8.88 -13.44
N VAL A 136 -7.66 8.72 -14.05
CA VAL A 136 -8.75 7.96 -13.44
C VAL A 136 -8.34 6.50 -13.25
N TRP A 137 -7.68 5.88 -14.25
CA TRP A 137 -7.15 4.52 -14.13
C TRP A 137 -6.04 4.42 -13.08
N GLU A 138 -5.15 5.42 -12.97
CA GLU A 138 -4.13 5.45 -11.91
C GLU A 138 -4.75 5.62 -10.51
N TYR A 139 -5.82 6.39 -10.38
CA TYR A 139 -6.60 6.47 -9.14
C TYR A 139 -7.17 5.08 -8.77
N GLN A 140 -7.76 4.35 -9.71
CA GLN A 140 -8.27 3.00 -9.47
C GLN A 140 -7.14 2.04 -9.07
N ALA A 141 -5.98 2.10 -9.74
CA ALA A 141 -4.81 1.31 -9.37
C ALA A 141 -4.34 1.60 -7.95
N THR A 142 -4.27 2.87 -7.57
CA THR A 142 -3.86 3.28 -6.21
C THR A 142 -4.86 2.82 -5.14
N HIS A 143 -6.15 2.75 -5.47
CA HIS A 143 -7.16 2.19 -4.59
C HIS A 143 -6.95 0.69 -4.34
N GLU A 144 -6.60 -0.07 -5.38
CA GLU A 144 -6.25 -1.50 -5.24
C GLU A 144 -4.93 -1.68 -4.48
N ASP A 145 -3.93 -0.78 -4.63
CA ASP A 145 -2.72 -0.80 -3.81
C ASP A 145 -3.03 -0.64 -2.32
N MET A 146 -4.01 0.21 -1.96
CA MET A 146 -4.46 0.34 -0.57
C MET A 146 -5.09 -0.97 -0.08
N ALA A 147 -5.91 -1.64 -0.91
CA ALA A 147 -6.48 -2.93 -0.58
C ALA A 147 -5.39 -4.01 -0.37
N ASN A 148 -4.35 -4.00 -1.21
CA ASN A 148 -3.19 -4.89 -1.06
C ASN A 148 -2.38 -4.58 0.22
N THR A 149 -2.20 -3.31 0.55
CA THR A 149 -1.55 -2.89 1.81
C THR A 149 -2.34 -3.40 3.02
N ARG A 150 -3.67 -3.32 2.98
CA ARG A 150 -4.55 -3.87 4.02
C ARG A 150 -4.37 -5.38 4.19
N LEU A 151 -4.36 -6.14 3.08
CA LEU A 151 -4.14 -7.60 3.12
C LEU A 151 -2.77 -7.95 3.69
N THR A 152 -1.72 -7.23 3.28
CA THR A 152 -0.36 -7.42 3.79
C THR A 152 -0.29 -7.16 5.29
N LEU A 153 -0.92 -6.09 5.77
CA LEU A 153 -0.98 -5.78 7.19
C LEU A 153 -1.66 -6.91 7.98
N ILE A 154 -2.82 -7.38 7.51
CA ILE A 154 -3.56 -8.47 8.13
C ILE A 154 -2.70 -9.73 8.24
N ASN A 155 -2.02 -10.12 7.15
CA ASN A 155 -1.13 -11.27 7.15
C ASN A 155 0.03 -11.10 8.13
N ASN A 156 0.68 -9.94 8.14
CA ASN A 156 1.80 -9.67 9.05
C ASN A 156 1.38 -9.70 10.53
N VAL A 157 0.18 -9.21 10.85
CA VAL A 157 -0.35 -9.27 12.23
C VAL A 157 -0.67 -10.71 12.61
N ALA A 158 -1.27 -11.50 11.71
CA ALA A 158 -1.53 -12.92 11.94
C ALA A 158 -0.22 -13.70 12.15
N ASP A 159 0.76 -13.49 11.28
CA ASP A 159 2.08 -14.12 11.40
C ASP A 159 2.77 -13.78 12.72
N ALA A 160 2.74 -12.51 13.13
CA ALA A 160 3.29 -12.09 14.42
C ALA A 160 2.56 -12.76 15.60
N TYR A 161 1.22 -12.85 15.55
CA TYR A 161 0.43 -13.54 16.57
C TYR A 161 0.83 -15.02 16.68
N PHE A 162 0.84 -15.76 15.55
CA PHE A 162 1.15 -17.18 15.56
C PHE A 162 2.61 -17.47 15.94
N ASN A 163 3.55 -16.61 15.53
CA ASN A 163 4.95 -16.71 15.93
C ASN A 163 5.11 -16.51 17.45
N ILE A 164 4.42 -15.52 18.03
CA ILE A 164 4.44 -15.30 19.48
C ILE A 164 3.81 -16.48 20.22
N ALA A 165 2.67 -17.00 19.73
CA ALA A 165 2.02 -18.17 20.29
C ALA A 165 2.94 -19.40 20.28
N TYR A 166 3.60 -19.66 19.15
CA TYR A 166 4.60 -20.73 19.03
C TYR A 166 5.77 -20.55 20.01
N LEU A 167 6.32 -19.34 20.10
CA LEU A 167 7.43 -19.04 20.99
C LEU A 167 7.07 -19.20 22.48
N ASN A 168 5.84 -18.83 22.87
CA ASN A 168 5.36 -19.06 24.23
C ASN A 168 5.38 -20.56 24.58
N GLU A 169 4.85 -21.42 23.70
CA GLU A 169 4.83 -22.87 23.92
C GLU A 169 6.24 -23.48 23.85
N ALA A 170 7.07 -23.02 22.90
CA ALA A 170 8.46 -23.47 22.77
C ALA A 170 9.29 -23.11 24.01
N ILE A 171 9.11 -21.92 24.60
CA ILE A 171 9.76 -21.49 25.82
C ILE A 171 9.31 -22.35 27.01
N GLU A 172 8.01 -22.64 27.12
CA GLU A 172 7.49 -23.52 28.18
C GLU A 172 8.13 -24.93 28.09
N LEU A 173 8.22 -25.49 26.86
CA LEU A 173 8.88 -26.78 26.64
C LEU A 173 10.37 -26.72 26.94
N ALA A 174 11.08 -25.66 26.49
CA ALA A 174 12.49 -25.46 26.76
C ALA A 174 12.78 -25.34 28.27
N GLN A 175 11.93 -24.68 29.04
CA GLN A 175 12.04 -24.59 30.49
C GLN A 175 11.87 -25.97 31.18
N LYS A 176 10.95 -26.81 30.69
CA LYS A 176 10.79 -28.18 31.16
C LYS A 176 12.04 -29.01 30.86
N SER A 177 12.57 -28.90 29.64
CA SER A 177 13.80 -29.57 29.22
C SER A 177 15.01 -29.11 30.05
N LEU A 178 15.14 -27.81 30.30
CA LEU A 178 16.22 -27.26 31.14
C LEU A 178 16.23 -27.88 32.53
N LYS A 179 15.05 -27.99 33.17
CA LYS A 179 14.96 -28.68 34.49
C LYS A 179 15.46 -30.14 34.44
N GLN A 180 15.17 -30.85 33.36
CA GLN A 180 15.66 -32.22 33.17
C GLN A 180 17.18 -32.26 32.99
N TYR A 181 17.77 -31.38 32.19
CA TYR A 181 19.22 -31.27 32.02
C TYR A 181 19.92 -30.84 33.31
N GLN A 182 19.34 -30.00 34.13
CA GLN A 182 19.84 -29.66 35.47
C GLN A 182 19.91 -30.89 36.35
N GLU A 183 18.88 -31.73 36.36
CA GLU A 183 18.86 -32.96 37.14
C GLU A 183 19.86 -34.00 36.61
N ILE A 184 19.95 -34.17 35.29
CA ILE A 184 20.97 -35.04 34.66
C ILE A 184 22.38 -34.60 35.07
N ASN A 185 22.68 -33.32 35.01
CA ASN A 185 23.97 -32.77 35.41
C ASN A 185 24.24 -33.00 36.90
N ARG A 186 23.25 -32.85 37.78
CA ARG A 186 23.33 -33.14 39.21
C ARG A 186 23.68 -34.60 39.45
N ILE A 187 22.99 -35.52 38.78
CA ILE A 187 23.21 -36.97 38.91
C ILE A 187 24.60 -37.36 38.37
N ALA A 188 25.03 -36.84 37.22
CA ALA A 188 26.34 -37.09 36.64
C ALA A 188 27.49 -36.67 37.57
N ASN A 189 27.36 -35.47 38.14
CA ASN A 189 28.34 -34.98 39.13
C ASN A 189 28.36 -35.82 40.43
N ALA A 190 27.20 -36.30 40.91
CA ALA A 190 27.14 -37.19 42.06
C ALA A 190 27.82 -38.53 41.80
N LYS A 191 27.53 -39.17 40.65
CA LYS A 191 28.20 -40.44 40.26
C LYS A 191 29.72 -40.31 40.20
N PHE A 192 30.22 -39.21 39.60
CA PHE A 192 31.67 -38.94 39.55
C PHE A 192 32.26 -38.77 40.93
N ARG A 193 31.64 -37.98 41.84
CA ARG A 193 32.13 -37.81 43.22
C ARG A 193 32.20 -39.13 44.02
N TYR A 194 31.31 -40.08 43.75
CA TYR A 194 31.29 -41.37 44.39
C TYR A 194 32.11 -42.44 43.64
N GLY A 195 32.94 -42.03 42.66
CA GLY A 195 33.81 -42.95 41.90
C GLY A 195 33.06 -43.92 40.96
N ARG A 196 31.80 -43.65 40.64
CA ARG A 196 30.94 -44.50 39.83
C ARG A 196 30.84 -44.05 38.36
N ALA A 197 31.59 -43.03 37.96
CA ALA A 197 31.68 -42.49 36.61
C ALA A 197 33.03 -41.82 36.41
N ASP A 198 33.50 -41.78 35.17
CA ASP A 198 34.68 -41.02 34.78
C ASP A 198 34.35 -39.52 34.61
N SER A 199 35.38 -38.69 34.37
CA SER A 199 35.26 -37.24 34.25
C SER A 199 34.56 -36.79 32.97
N SER A 200 34.35 -37.67 31.99
CA SER A 200 33.69 -37.35 30.72
C SER A 200 32.17 -37.13 30.90
N GLN A 201 31.55 -37.94 31.79
CA GLN A 201 30.09 -37.87 32.01
C GLN A 201 29.61 -36.53 32.57
N PRO A 202 30.19 -35.97 33.66
CA PRO A 202 29.78 -34.63 34.14
C PRO A 202 30.10 -33.53 33.14
N THR A 203 31.21 -33.68 32.36
CA THR A 203 31.54 -32.70 31.31
C THR A 203 30.48 -32.66 30.20
N GLN A 204 30.07 -33.85 29.70
CA GLN A 204 28.98 -33.95 28.70
C GLN A 204 27.65 -33.46 29.23
N ALA A 205 27.29 -33.80 30.47
CA ALA A 205 26.05 -33.35 31.11
C ALA A 205 26.03 -31.82 31.26
N LYS A 206 27.16 -31.21 31.64
CA LYS A 206 27.31 -29.77 31.72
C LYS A 206 27.20 -29.11 30.34
N GLN A 207 27.80 -29.66 29.29
CA GLN A 207 27.70 -29.17 27.93
C GLN A 207 26.26 -29.18 27.44
N SER A 208 25.51 -30.27 27.69
CA SER A 208 24.11 -30.39 27.35
C SER A 208 23.24 -29.34 28.09
N LEU A 209 23.53 -29.13 29.38
CA LEU A 209 22.86 -28.11 30.18
C LEU A 209 23.10 -26.71 29.62
N LEU A 210 24.34 -26.34 29.32
CA LEU A 210 24.67 -25.04 28.73
C LEU A 210 24.01 -24.83 27.36
N SER A 211 23.93 -25.90 26.56
CA SER A 211 23.22 -25.84 25.26
C SER A 211 21.71 -25.58 25.43
N ALA A 212 21.10 -26.21 26.45
CA ALA A 212 19.69 -25.99 26.75
C ALA A 212 19.44 -24.56 27.29
N GLU A 213 20.34 -24.02 28.12
CA GLU A 213 20.28 -22.62 28.58
C GLU A 213 20.39 -21.65 27.43
N ASN A 214 21.35 -21.84 26.51
CA ASN A 214 21.50 -20.99 25.32
C ASN A 214 20.29 -21.07 24.41
N SER A 215 19.68 -22.24 24.22
CA SER A 215 18.47 -22.42 23.44
C SER A 215 17.28 -21.64 24.04
N LEU A 216 17.12 -21.71 25.35
CA LEU A 216 16.08 -20.96 26.06
C LEU A 216 16.27 -19.46 25.90
N LEU A 217 17.50 -18.93 26.07
CA LEU A 217 17.81 -17.52 25.88
C LEU A 217 17.52 -17.07 24.43
N SER A 218 17.85 -17.89 23.45
CA SER A 218 17.56 -17.60 22.04
C SER A 218 16.05 -17.50 21.78
N LEU A 219 15.25 -18.42 22.34
CA LEU A 219 13.79 -18.37 22.21
C LEU A 219 13.20 -17.12 22.88
N GLN A 220 13.72 -16.73 24.05
CA GLN A 220 13.29 -15.52 24.75
C GLN A 220 13.59 -14.25 23.95
N ASN A 221 14.81 -14.13 23.40
CA ASN A 221 15.19 -13.02 22.52
C ASN A 221 14.32 -12.95 21.26
N ASN A 222 13.99 -14.10 20.66
CA ASN A 222 13.10 -14.16 19.51
C ASN A 222 11.69 -13.71 19.88
N LEU A 223 11.19 -14.09 21.05
CA LEU A 223 9.89 -13.66 21.55
C LEU A 223 9.84 -12.14 21.72
N ASP A 224 10.86 -11.53 22.31
CA ASP A 224 10.93 -10.09 22.48
C ASP A 224 11.01 -9.36 21.14
N THR A 225 11.74 -9.92 20.18
CA THR A 225 11.78 -9.39 18.81
C THR A 225 10.40 -9.44 18.15
N GLN A 226 9.69 -10.56 18.24
CA GLN A 226 8.36 -10.69 17.65
C GLN A 226 7.33 -9.76 18.32
N LYS A 227 7.43 -9.57 19.64
CA LYS A 227 6.62 -8.55 20.33
C LYS A 227 6.87 -7.14 19.81
N GLN A 228 8.13 -6.77 19.51
CA GLN A 228 8.46 -5.48 18.92
C GLN A 228 7.90 -5.34 17.50
N VAL A 229 8.00 -6.40 16.67
CA VAL A 229 7.39 -6.43 15.34
C VAL A 229 5.88 -6.17 15.44
N LEU A 230 5.18 -6.89 16.33
CA LEU A 230 3.75 -6.69 16.52
C LEU A 230 3.43 -5.26 17.00
N ARG A 231 4.18 -4.71 17.96
CA ARG A 231 4.00 -3.32 18.41
C ARG A 231 4.14 -2.32 17.28
N ASN A 232 5.11 -2.52 16.39
CA ASN A 232 5.31 -1.66 15.22
C ASN A 232 4.12 -1.74 14.25
N LEU A 233 3.60 -2.94 13.98
CA LEU A 233 2.41 -3.13 13.13
C LEU A 233 1.18 -2.43 13.71
N LEU A 234 1.03 -2.43 15.04
CA LEU A 234 -0.03 -1.75 15.77
C LEU A 234 0.22 -0.24 15.94
N ASN A 235 1.38 0.27 15.52
CA ASN A 235 1.81 1.67 15.71
C ASN A 235 1.73 2.13 17.18
N LEU A 236 2.20 1.28 18.11
CA LEU A 236 2.17 1.57 19.55
C LEU A 236 3.45 2.23 20.02
N ARG A 237 3.31 3.25 20.87
CA ARG A 237 4.43 3.83 21.61
C ARG A 237 4.93 2.85 22.67
N PRO A 238 6.18 2.99 23.16
CA PRO A 238 6.72 2.09 24.19
C PRO A 238 5.86 1.94 25.44
N SER A 239 5.12 3.00 25.83
CA SER A 239 4.26 3.04 27.02
C SER A 239 2.81 2.57 26.79
N GLU A 240 2.41 2.35 25.54
CA GLU A 240 1.04 1.96 25.21
C GLU A 240 0.86 0.44 25.29
N ASN A 241 -0.31 0.00 25.73
CA ASN A 241 -0.64 -1.42 25.82
C ASN A 241 -1.22 -1.94 24.51
N MET A 242 -0.91 -3.20 24.20
CA MET A 242 -1.60 -3.92 23.12
C MET A 242 -3.02 -4.26 23.54
N ALA A 243 -3.92 -4.38 22.58
CA ALA A 243 -5.31 -4.78 22.79
C ALA A 243 -5.45 -6.19 23.40
N ALA A 244 -4.41 -7.03 23.26
CA ALA A 244 -4.33 -8.35 23.86
C ALA A 244 -2.94 -8.58 24.44
N ASP A 245 -2.85 -9.33 25.54
CA ASP A 245 -1.58 -9.67 26.21
C ASP A 245 -0.83 -10.76 25.43
N PRO A 246 0.36 -10.47 24.89
CA PRO A 246 1.15 -11.46 24.15
C PRO A 246 1.51 -12.71 24.94
N ALA A 247 1.59 -12.64 26.27
CA ALA A 247 1.88 -13.79 27.12
C ALA A 247 0.76 -14.84 27.09
N GLN A 248 -0.43 -14.44 26.69
CA GLN A 248 -1.62 -15.31 26.64
C GLN A 248 -1.84 -15.92 25.24
N PHE A 249 -1.04 -15.58 24.23
CA PHE A 249 -1.22 -16.14 22.89
C PHE A 249 -0.89 -17.62 22.89
N ARG A 250 -1.78 -18.40 22.27
CA ARG A 250 -1.66 -19.86 22.12
C ARG A 250 -1.89 -20.24 20.67
N LEU A 251 -1.31 -21.37 20.27
CA LEU A 251 -1.56 -21.95 18.95
C LEU A 251 -3.04 -22.29 18.80
N LEU A 252 -3.61 -21.82 17.71
CA LEU A 252 -4.99 -22.08 17.37
C LEU A 252 -5.09 -23.32 16.46
N PRO A 253 -6.20 -24.07 16.49
CA PRO A 253 -6.39 -25.21 15.60
C PRO A 253 -6.30 -24.77 14.14
N VAL A 254 -5.49 -25.47 13.34
CA VAL A 254 -5.42 -25.24 11.90
C VAL A 254 -6.74 -25.64 11.27
N LYS A 255 -7.41 -24.71 10.63
CA LYS A 255 -8.59 -25.00 9.81
C LYS A 255 -8.15 -25.40 8.40
N GLY A 256 -8.78 -26.43 7.85
CA GLY A 256 -8.48 -26.87 6.49
C GLY A 256 -8.78 -25.75 5.49
N VAL A 257 -7.81 -25.50 4.60
CA VAL A 257 -7.97 -24.58 3.49
C VAL A 257 -8.34 -25.40 2.25
N ASN A 258 -9.35 -24.95 1.51
CA ASN A 258 -9.64 -25.54 0.22
C ASN A 258 -8.52 -25.20 -0.76
N LEU A 259 -7.77 -26.20 -1.21
CA LEU A 259 -6.64 -26.04 -2.13
C LEU A 259 -7.08 -26.04 -3.60
N ASP A 260 -8.32 -26.42 -3.89
CA ASP A 260 -8.87 -26.45 -5.26
C ASP A 260 -9.42 -25.08 -5.68
N VAL A 261 -8.60 -24.04 -5.50
CA VAL A 261 -8.96 -22.67 -5.91
C VAL A 261 -8.58 -22.47 -7.37
N PRO A 262 -9.54 -22.24 -8.29
CA PRO A 262 -9.23 -22.05 -9.70
C PRO A 262 -8.46 -20.76 -9.94
N ILE A 263 -7.68 -20.72 -11.02
CA ILE A 263 -6.87 -19.57 -11.42
C ILE A 263 -7.70 -18.29 -11.60
N THR A 264 -8.99 -18.43 -11.90
CA THR A 264 -9.95 -17.30 -12.03
C THR A 264 -10.09 -16.46 -10.76
N VAL A 265 -9.81 -17.03 -9.58
CA VAL A 265 -9.80 -16.31 -8.31
C VAL A 265 -8.62 -15.34 -8.21
N LEU A 266 -7.51 -15.63 -8.90
CA LEU A 266 -6.35 -14.73 -8.95
C LEU A 266 -6.71 -13.36 -9.54
N ALA A 267 -7.71 -13.28 -10.41
CA ALA A 267 -8.19 -12.01 -10.97
C ALA A 267 -8.76 -11.05 -9.91
N ASN A 268 -9.16 -11.57 -8.74
CA ASN A 268 -9.62 -10.74 -7.62
C ASN A 268 -8.49 -10.24 -6.72
N ARG A 269 -7.25 -10.60 -7.00
CA ARG A 269 -6.09 -10.12 -6.23
C ARG A 269 -5.89 -8.63 -6.47
N PRO A 270 -5.80 -7.81 -5.42
CA PRO A 270 -5.66 -6.36 -5.58
C PRO A 270 -4.37 -5.94 -6.31
N ASP A 271 -3.26 -6.66 -6.11
CA ASP A 271 -1.99 -6.38 -6.79
C ASP A 271 -2.07 -6.62 -8.31
N LEU A 272 -2.77 -7.65 -8.75
CA LEU A 272 -3.00 -7.93 -10.17
C LEU A 272 -3.97 -6.90 -10.78
N ARG A 273 -5.03 -6.53 -10.08
CA ARG A 273 -5.97 -5.48 -10.52
C ARG A 273 -5.29 -4.12 -10.61
N ALA A 274 -4.43 -3.78 -9.65
CA ALA A 274 -3.64 -2.55 -9.72
C ALA A 274 -2.74 -2.52 -10.96
N ALA A 275 -2.08 -3.65 -11.28
CA ALA A 275 -1.25 -3.76 -12.49
C ALA A 275 -2.07 -3.64 -13.78
N GLU A 276 -3.27 -4.22 -13.84
CA GLU A 276 -4.20 -4.08 -14.96
C GLU A 276 -4.63 -2.63 -15.15
N TYR A 277 -5.06 -1.94 -14.09
CA TYR A 277 -5.46 -0.54 -14.17
C TYR A 277 -4.30 0.37 -14.63
N ARG A 278 -3.06 0.10 -14.20
CA ARG A 278 -1.87 0.81 -14.72
C ARG A 278 -1.60 0.52 -16.18
N LEU A 279 -1.88 -0.68 -16.66
CA LEU A 279 -1.82 -0.99 -18.08
C LEU A 279 -2.84 -0.15 -18.87
N GLN A 280 -4.08 -0.02 -18.38
CA GLN A 280 -5.09 0.85 -18.96
C GLN A 280 -4.68 2.33 -18.94
N ALA A 281 -4.12 2.81 -17.83
CA ALA A 281 -3.59 4.17 -17.69
C ALA A 281 -2.50 4.43 -18.75
N SER A 282 -1.56 3.49 -18.90
CA SER A 282 -0.48 3.59 -19.88
C SER A 282 -1.02 3.61 -21.31
N GLN A 283 -2.03 2.82 -21.61
CA GLN A 283 -2.68 2.81 -22.93
C GLN A 283 -3.35 4.15 -23.25
N GLN A 284 -4.06 4.76 -22.27
CA GLN A 284 -4.63 6.08 -22.45
C GLN A 284 -3.56 7.17 -22.61
N SER A 285 -2.44 7.05 -21.90
CA SER A 285 -1.29 7.93 -22.08
C SER A 285 -0.72 7.85 -23.50
N VAL A 286 -0.57 6.64 -24.05
CA VAL A 286 -0.15 6.44 -25.46
C VAL A 286 -1.16 7.07 -26.42
N ASN A 287 -2.47 6.92 -26.17
CA ASN A 287 -3.51 7.54 -26.98
C ASN A 287 -3.41 9.07 -26.93
N ALA A 288 -3.22 9.66 -25.76
CA ALA A 288 -3.04 11.11 -25.60
C ALA A 288 -1.79 11.60 -26.35
N GLN A 289 -0.66 10.87 -26.23
CA GLN A 289 0.58 11.22 -26.93
C GLN A 289 0.44 11.13 -28.46
N LYS A 290 -0.21 10.12 -29.00
CA LYS A 290 -0.50 10.03 -30.45
C LYS A 290 -1.37 11.18 -30.93
N ARG A 291 -2.34 11.62 -30.13
CA ARG A 291 -3.24 12.72 -30.44
C ARG A 291 -2.59 14.11 -30.29
N SER A 292 -1.45 14.21 -29.61
CA SER A 292 -0.70 15.47 -29.48
C SER A 292 -0.09 15.97 -30.80
N TRP A 293 -0.04 15.13 -31.85
CA TRP A 293 0.37 15.52 -33.19
C TRP A 293 -0.70 16.34 -33.95
N TYR A 294 -1.93 16.30 -33.50
CA TYR A 294 -3.01 17.11 -34.10
C TYR A 294 -2.96 18.54 -33.54
N PRO A 295 -3.38 19.54 -34.36
CA PRO A 295 -3.41 20.93 -33.93
C PRO A 295 -4.40 21.13 -32.76
N SER A 296 -4.00 21.86 -31.74
CA SER A 296 -4.88 22.28 -30.65
C SER A 296 -5.64 23.55 -31.07
N ILE A 297 -6.91 23.62 -30.69
CA ILE A 297 -7.77 24.78 -30.93
C ILE A 297 -8.21 25.31 -29.58
N THR A 298 -7.73 26.50 -29.23
CA THR A 298 -8.08 27.18 -27.97
C THR A 298 -8.94 28.38 -28.26
N LEU A 299 -10.11 28.48 -27.63
CA LEU A 299 -10.96 29.64 -27.62
C LEU A 299 -10.57 30.52 -26.43
N GLY A 300 -10.30 31.77 -26.69
CA GLY A 300 -9.97 32.77 -25.66
C GLY A 300 -10.77 34.03 -25.78
N ALA A 301 -11.18 34.59 -24.66
CA ALA A 301 -11.73 35.93 -24.54
C ALA A 301 -11.05 36.65 -23.36
N SER A 302 -10.70 37.91 -23.56
CA SER A 302 -10.16 38.72 -22.48
C SER A 302 -10.76 40.10 -22.44
N LEU A 303 -11.02 40.57 -21.24
CA LEU A 303 -11.43 41.95 -20.97
C LEU A 303 -10.33 42.58 -20.09
N SER A 304 -9.71 43.61 -20.57
CA SER A 304 -8.68 44.32 -19.82
C SER A 304 -8.97 45.82 -19.77
N THR A 305 -8.65 46.41 -18.64
CA THR A 305 -8.64 47.87 -18.49
C THR A 305 -7.31 48.30 -17.88
N SER A 306 -6.78 49.42 -18.38
CA SER A 306 -5.59 50.05 -17.80
C SER A 306 -5.82 51.52 -17.62
N SER A 307 -5.27 52.08 -16.56
CA SER A 307 -5.31 53.53 -16.29
C SER A 307 -3.91 53.99 -15.95
N ASP A 308 -3.41 54.96 -16.75
CA ASP A 308 -2.10 55.59 -16.56
C ASP A 308 -2.28 56.97 -15.93
N LYS A 309 -1.64 57.24 -14.83
CA LYS A 309 -1.43 58.58 -14.32
C LYS A 309 0.03 58.96 -14.55
N ALA A 310 0.28 59.68 -15.60
CA ALA A 310 1.53 60.43 -15.75
C ALA A 310 1.39 61.78 -15.05
N LYS A 311 2.29 62.10 -14.12
CA LYS A 311 2.51 63.47 -13.64
C LYS A 311 3.92 63.86 -14.02
#